data_38129f39d6794b20707d100b92488d9a
#
_entry.id   38129f39d6794b20707d100b92488d9a
#
_cell.length_a   1.000
_cell.length_b   1.000
_cell.length_c   1.000
_cell.angle_alpha   90.00
_cell.angle_beta   90.00
_cell.angle_gamma   90.00
#
_symmetry.space_group_name_H-M   'P 1'
#
loop_
_entity.id
_entity.type
_entity.pdbx_description
1 polymer ?
#
loop_
_entity_poly.entity_id
_entity_poly.type
_entity_poly.pdbx_seq_one_letter_code
_entity_poly.pdbx_strand_id
1 'polypeptide(L)' 'MTARDEILAALPRLRARLGRDDFTPAEVIQELRRTGSVYNDSTFRTHVTSRMCSNAPDNHGVVYNDLERIGHGLYRQRQA' A
#
# COMPACT_ATOMS: atom_id res chain seq x y z
N MET A 1 -9.48 -3.71 13.10
CA MET A 1 -8.87 -3.74 11.75
C MET A 1 -7.56 -2.96 11.79
N THR A 2 -6.49 -3.52 11.27
CA THR A 2 -5.17 -2.87 11.27
C THR A 2 -5.01 -1.99 10.04
N ALA A 3 -3.97 -1.14 10.05
CA ALA A 3 -3.65 -0.31 8.88
C ALA A 3 -3.40 -1.19 7.64
N ARG A 4 -2.69 -2.32 7.82
CA ARG A 4 -2.46 -3.27 6.74
C ARG A 4 -3.77 -3.81 6.16
N ASP A 5 -4.71 -4.19 7.01
CA ASP A 5 -6.00 -4.71 6.56
C ASP A 5 -6.77 -3.66 5.76
N GLU A 6 -6.75 -2.41 6.20
CA GLU A 6 -7.42 -1.31 5.50
C GLU A 6 -6.79 -1.07 4.13
N ILE A 7 -5.45 -1.12 4.03
CA ILE A 7 -4.77 -0.97 2.75
C ILE A 7 -5.16 -2.10 1.81
N LEU A 8 -5.10 -3.35 2.26
CA LEU A 8 -5.45 -4.50 1.43
C LEU A 8 -6.90 -4.43 0.94
N ALA A 9 -7.81 -3.98 1.80
CA ALA A 9 -9.21 -3.83 1.43
C ALA A 9 -9.42 -2.69 0.40
N ALA A 10 -8.57 -1.67 0.43
CA ALA A 10 -8.67 -0.52 -0.48
C ALA A 10 -8.13 -0.80 -1.88
N LEU A 11 -7.18 -1.74 -2.02
CA LEU A 11 -6.48 -1.96 -3.29
C LEU A 11 -7.40 -2.33 -4.45
N PRO A 12 -8.38 -3.25 -4.31
CA PRO A 12 -9.30 -3.55 -5.42
C PRO A 12 -10.08 -2.32 -5.91
N ARG A 13 -10.55 -1.50 -4.97
CA ARG A 13 -11.27 -0.27 -5.32
C ARG A 13 -10.35 0.72 -6.03
N LEU A 14 -9.13 0.86 -5.53
CA LEU A 14 -8.14 1.76 -6.12
C LEU A 14 -7.78 1.34 -7.53
N ARG A 15 -7.51 0.04 -7.73
CA ARG A 15 -7.16 -0.48 -9.07
C ARG A 15 -8.31 -0.26 -10.05
N ALA A 16 -9.54 -0.47 -9.62
CA ALA A 16 -10.71 -0.25 -10.48
C ALA A 16 -10.82 1.23 -10.88
N ARG A 17 -10.57 2.14 -9.93
CA ARG A 17 -10.66 3.58 -10.20
C ARG A 17 -9.53 4.07 -11.09
N LEU A 18 -8.31 3.56 -10.89
CA LEU A 18 -7.15 3.96 -11.69
C LEU A 18 -7.11 3.29 -13.05
N GLY A 19 -7.75 2.16 -13.21
CA GLY A 19 -7.70 1.37 -14.44
C GLY A 19 -6.34 0.75 -14.71
N ARG A 20 -5.53 0.52 -13.65
CA ARG A 20 -4.22 -0.11 -13.75
C ARG A 20 -3.88 -0.84 -12.46
N ASP A 21 -2.91 -1.75 -12.52
CA ASP A 21 -2.53 -2.60 -11.37
C ASP A 21 -1.50 -1.93 -10.45
N ASP A 22 -0.75 -0.96 -10.94
CA ASP A 22 0.24 -0.26 -10.13
C ASP A 22 -0.34 1.01 -9.52
N PHE A 23 0.33 1.51 -8.49
CA PHE A 23 -0.14 2.69 -7.75
C PHE A 23 1.03 3.32 -6.98
N THR A 24 0.83 4.56 -6.55
CA THR A 24 1.78 5.27 -5.68
C THR A 24 1.25 5.24 -4.24
N PRO A 25 2.14 5.44 -3.23
CA PRO A 25 1.66 5.58 -1.85
C PRO A 25 0.63 6.69 -1.67
N ALA A 26 0.80 7.82 -2.37
CA ALA A 26 -0.16 8.93 -2.30
C ALA A 26 -1.54 8.51 -2.77
N GLU A 27 -1.62 7.71 -3.82
CA GLU A 27 -2.90 7.21 -4.34
C GLU A 27 -3.60 6.29 -3.35
N VAL A 28 -2.84 5.43 -2.66
CA VAL A 28 -3.37 4.57 -1.60
C VAL A 28 -3.93 5.42 -0.47
N ILE A 29 -3.18 6.43 -0.04
CA ILE A 29 -3.60 7.33 1.04
C ILE A 29 -4.89 8.06 0.69
N GLN A 30 -4.98 8.58 -0.54
CA GLN A 30 -6.19 9.26 -1.01
C GLN A 30 -7.41 8.33 -0.96
N GLU A 31 -7.25 7.09 -1.39
CA GLU A 31 -8.34 6.11 -1.35
C GLU A 31 -8.80 5.87 0.09
N LEU A 32 -7.87 5.74 1.00
CA LEU A 32 -8.17 5.52 2.41
C LEU A 32 -8.84 6.73 3.07
N ARG A 33 -8.46 7.95 2.67
CA ARG A 33 -9.12 9.17 3.15
C ARG A 33 -10.57 9.25 2.68
N ARG A 34 -10.85 8.77 1.49
CA ARG A 34 -12.24 8.73 0.97
C ARG A 34 -13.14 7.82 1.80
N THR A 35 -12.59 6.79 2.41
CA THR A 35 -13.36 5.84 3.22
C THR A 35 -13.36 6.19 4.72
N GLY A 36 -12.76 7.32 5.09
CA GLY A 36 -12.80 7.82 6.46
C GLY A 36 -11.88 7.12 7.44
N SER A 37 -10.74 6.60 6.96
CA SER A 37 -9.77 5.96 7.82
C SER A 37 -9.26 6.94 8.89
N VAL A 38 -9.04 6.41 10.11
CA VAL A 38 -8.56 7.18 11.26
C VAL A 38 -7.03 7.20 11.37
N TYR A 39 -6.33 6.35 10.63
CA TYR A 39 -4.86 6.32 10.64
C TYR A 39 -4.29 7.53 9.91
N ASN A 40 -3.11 8.00 10.34
CA ASN A 40 -2.48 9.14 9.69
C ASN A 40 -1.72 8.71 8.42
N ASP A 41 -1.36 9.71 7.61
CA ASP A 41 -0.71 9.47 6.31
C ASP A 41 0.65 8.78 6.47
N SER A 42 1.42 9.13 7.50
CA SER A 42 2.74 8.54 7.71
C SER A 42 2.66 7.06 8.05
N THR A 43 1.61 6.64 8.77
CA THR A 43 1.37 5.22 9.06
C THR A 43 1.15 4.43 7.78
N PHE A 44 0.27 4.92 6.90
CA PHE A 44 0.01 4.25 5.63
C PHE A 44 1.23 4.26 4.72
N ARG A 45 1.94 5.37 4.66
CA ARG A 45 3.14 5.47 3.83
C ARG A 45 4.20 4.46 4.26
N THR A 46 4.45 4.34 5.57
CA THR A 46 5.41 3.38 6.10
C THR A 46 4.99 1.95 5.77
N HIS A 47 3.70 1.63 5.88
CA HIS A 47 3.22 0.29 5.53
C HIS A 47 3.46 -0.03 4.06
N VAL A 48 3.08 0.89 3.16
CA VAL A 48 3.22 0.65 1.72
C VAL A 48 4.68 0.55 1.31
N THR A 49 5.54 1.43 1.82
CA THR A 49 6.92 1.53 1.36
C THR A 49 7.88 0.57 2.05
N SER A 50 7.54 0.08 3.23
CA SER A 50 8.42 -0.77 4.03
C SER A 50 7.77 -2.07 4.45
N ARG A 51 6.77 -1.99 5.34
CA ARG A 51 6.24 -3.18 6.02
C ARG A 51 5.55 -4.16 5.10
N MET A 52 4.85 -3.69 4.08
CA MET A 52 4.11 -4.51 3.14
C MET A 52 4.88 -4.75 1.84
N CYS A 53 6.02 -4.11 1.66
CA CYS A 53 6.82 -4.19 0.44
C CYS A 53 7.84 -5.32 0.56
N SER A 54 7.72 -6.33 -0.29
CA SER A 54 8.57 -7.53 -0.22
C SER A 54 10.03 -7.25 -0.58
N ASN A 55 10.30 -6.23 -1.36
CA ASN A 55 11.64 -5.87 -1.83
C ASN A 55 12.09 -4.50 -1.34
N ALA A 56 11.62 -4.09 -0.17
CA ALA A 56 12.04 -2.82 0.44
C ALA A 56 13.55 -2.85 0.75
N PRO A 57 14.27 -1.72 0.58
CA PRO A 57 15.72 -1.70 0.80
C PRO A 57 16.11 -1.96 2.25
N ASP A 58 15.29 -1.55 3.21
CA ASP A 58 15.55 -1.71 4.63
C ASP A 58 14.57 -2.72 5.23
N ASN A 59 15.07 -3.93 5.50
CA ASN A 59 14.29 -4.99 6.12
C ASN A 59 14.50 -5.00 7.63
N HIS A 60 13.87 -4.07 8.34
CA HIS A 60 13.87 -4.06 9.79
C HIS A 60 12.55 -4.62 10.33
N GLY A 61 12.62 -5.78 10.98
CA GLY A 61 11.46 -6.38 11.60
C GLY A 61 10.64 -7.22 10.63
N VAL A 62 9.36 -7.38 10.95
CA VAL A 62 8.44 -8.22 10.16
C VAL A 62 8.05 -7.52 8.89
N VAL A 63 8.25 -8.20 7.76
CA VAL A 63 7.87 -7.70 6.43
C VAL A 63 6.78 -8.62 5.89
N TYR A 64 5.69 -8.02 5.43
CA TYR A 64 4.62 -8.75 4.74
C TYR A 64 4.88 -8.72 3.24
N ASN A 65 4.67 -9.85 2.57
CA ASN A 65 4.94 -9.97 1.14
C ASN A 65 3.69 -9.61 0.32
N ASP A 66 3.05 -8.50 0.65
CA ASP A 66 1.80 -8.08 0.01
C ASP A 66 2.03 -7.28 -1.26
N LEU A 67 3.06 -6.44 -1.27
CA LEU A 67 3.33 -5.50 -2.35
C LEU A 67 4.76 -5.68 -2.85
N GLU A 68 5.03 -5.18 -4.07
CA GLU A 68 6.39 -5.06 -4.57
C GLU A 68 6.58 -3.70 -5.22
N ARG A 69 7.79 -3.16 -5.08
CA ARG A 69 8.17 -1.92 -5.74
C ARG A 69 8.64 -2.26 -7.15
N ILE A 70 7.98 -1.66 -8.14
CA ILE A 70 8.29 -1.93 -9.57
C ILE A 70 8.98 -0.76 -10.25
N GLY A 71 9.13 0.37 -9.56
CA GLY A 71 9.79 1.54 -10.09
C GLY A 71 9.91 2.59 -9.00
N HIS A 72 10.43 3.77 -9.34
CA HIS A 72 10.59 4.84 -8.37
C HIS A 72 9.23 5.32 -7.88
N GLY A 73 8.92 5.06 -6.60
CA GLY A 73 7.65 5.44 -5.99
C GLY A 73 6.43 4.70 -6.55
N LEU A 74 6.63 3.57 -7.23
CA LEU A 74 5.56 2.83 -7.88
C LEU A 74 5.52 1.40 -7.35
N TYR A 75 4.32 0.95 -6.97
CA TYR A 75 4.11 -0.34 -6.31
C TYR A 75 2.97 -1.09 -6.97
N ARG A 76 2.94 -2.39 -6.79
CA ARG A 76 1.80 -3.21 -7.18
C ARG A 76 1.59 -4.33 -6.16
N GLN A 77 0.37 -4.87 -6.09
CA GLN A 77 0.07 -5.99 -5.22
C GLN A 77 0.66 -7.27 -5.82
N ARG A 78 1.36 -8.03 -4.97
CA ARG A 78 1.90 -9.31 -5.41
C ARG A 78 0.78 -10.33 -5.55
N GLN A 79 0.85 -11.10 -6.60
CA GLN A 79 -0.04 -12.23 -6.80
C GLN A 79 0.51 -13.43 -6.03
N ALA A 80 -0.36 -14.09 -5.28
CA ALA A 80 0.01 -15.29 -4.57
C ALA A 80 0.26 -16.44 -5.55
#